data_50f1f7c4ab8a5571abf3d6a28bd7fb45
#
_entry.id   50f1f7c4ab8a5571abf3d6a28bd7fb45
#
_cell.length_a   1.000
_cell.length_b   1.000
_cell.length_c   1.000
_cell.angle_alpha   90.00
_cell.angle_beta   90.00
_cell.angle_gamma   90.00
#
_symmetry.space_group_name_H-M   'P 1'
#
loop_
_entity.id
_entity.type
_entity.pdbx_description
1 polymer ?
#
loop_
_entity_poly.entity_id
_entity_poly.type
_entity_poly.pdbx_seq_one_letter_code
_entity_poly.pdbx_strand_id
1 'polypeptide(L)'
;MLFTTMLLLIVVTGMVSLPIIYSISSRLSKTNRVEANILIVEGWLPPYAIKLAYDEFIKSNYKHVITTGIRISGYYEVSMNGYLVFHIKDKLNDIDNFSSHAELARKILVSAGLDSSLVFAIPGKKVRLNRTLSSALAFRDWLKTSDIEVVGINIVTMGTHARRTWMTYNKILDKNYNIGIISLPDYRERSSWKYKVLKTLRESAGLVYYWFLLLPY
;
A
#
# COMPACT_ATOMS: atom_id res chain seq x y z
N MET A 1 -27.92 -33.84 23.12
CA MET A 1 -28.76 -32.98 22.28
C MET A 1 -28.23 -31.55 22.19
N LEU A 2 -28.03 -30.85 23.31
CA LEU A 2 -27.56 -29.43 23.31
C LEU A 2 -26.15 -29.28 22.66
N PHE A 3 -25.20 -30.18 22.93
CA PHE A 3 -23.84 -30.16 22.38
C PHE A 3 -23.83 -30.38 20.87
N THR A 4 -24.64 -31.30 20.36
CA THR A 4 -24.74 -31.57 18.90
C THR A 4 -25.39 -30.42 18.15
N THR A 5 -26.39 -29.75 18.73
CA THR A 5 -27.00 -28.55 18.15
C THR A 5 -26.04 -27.38 18.14
N MET A 6 -25.26 -27.18 19.21
CA MET A 6 -24.25 -26.13 19.29
C MET A 6 -23.11 -26.37 18.27
N LEU A 7 -22.64 -27.59 18.14
CA LEU A 7 -21.62 -27.96 17.14
C LEU A 7 -22.13 -27.73 15.72
N LEU A 8 -23.35 -28.15 15.40
CA LEU A 8 -23.99 -27.91 14.11
C LEU A 8 -24.12 -26.42 13.81
N LEU A 9 -24.53 -25.61 14.79
CA LEU A 9 -24.63 -24.14 14.65
C LEU A 9 -23.25 -23.51 14.32
N ILE A 10 -22.17 -23.93 14.98
CA ILE A 10 -20.82 -23.46 14.74
C ILE A 10 -20.36 -23.83 13.32
N VAL A 11 -20.60 -25.07 12.89
CA VAL A 11 -20.24 -25.54 11.56
C VAL A 11 -21.01 -24.77 10.48
N VAL A 12 -22.31 -24.61 10.62
CA VAL A 12 -23.17 -23.88 9.67
C VAL A 12 -22.76 -22.40 9.62
N THR A 13 -22.52 -21.77 10.78
CA THR A 13 -22.06 -20.37 10.83
C THR A 13 -20.70 -20.20 10.17
N GLY A 14 -19.77 -21.13 10.38
CA GLY A 14 -18.47 -21.15 9.70
C GLY A 14 -18.60 -21.33 8.18
N MET A 15 -19.46 -22.26 7.73
CA MET A 15 -19.69 -22.49 6.31
C MET A 15 -20.28 -21.28 5.57
N VAL A 16 -21.11 -20.48 6.22
CA VAL A 16 -21.72 -19.28 5.63
C VAL A 16 -20.77 -18.08 5.72
N SER A 17 -20.06 -17.90 6.84
CA SER A 17 -19.22 -16.71 7.06
C SER A 17 -17.95 -16.71 6.21
N LEU A 18 -17.31 -17.86 5.98
CA LEU A 18 -16.08 -17.93 5.19
C LEU A 18 -16.26 -17.46 3.73
N PRO A 19 -17.24 -17.94 2.95
CA PRO A 19 -17.49 -17.43 1.60
C PRO A 19 -17.75 -15.93 1.55
N ILE A 20 -18.48 -15.39 2.54
CA ILE A 20 -18.74 -13.94 2.64
C ILE A 20 -17.44 -13.18 2.84
N ILE A 21 -16.58 -13.61 3.78
CA ILE A 21 -15.28 -12.98 4.02
C ILE A 21 -14.38 -13.05 2.78
N TYR A 22 -14.37 -14.18 2.08
CA TYR A 22 -13.61 -14.32 0.84
C TYR A 22 -14.13 -13.37 -0.27
N SER A 23 -15.44 -13.23 -0.39
CA SER A 23 -16.06 -12.27 -1.32
C SER A 23 -15.68 -10.82 -0.99
N ILE A 24 -15.74 -10.44 0.30
CA ILE A 24 -15.31 -9.12 0.76
C ILE A 24 -13.81 -8.91 0.47
N SER A 25 -12.97 -9.88 0.83
CA SER A 25 -11.52 -9.83 0.56
C SER A 25 -11.23 -9.59 -0.92
N SER A 26 -11.90 -10.32 -1.81
CA SER A 26 -11.76 -10.17 -3.26
C SER A 26 -12.15 -8.78 -3.75
N ARG A 27 -13.25 -8.22 -3.23
CA ARG A 27 -13.67 -6.85 -3.57
C ARG A 27 -12.70 -5.78 -3.06
N LEU A 28 -12.15 -5.96 -1.85
CA LEU A 28 -11.18 -5.04 -1.26
C LEU A 28 -9.84 -5.05 -1.99
N SER A 29 -9.44 -6.20 -2.54
CA SER A 29 -8.16 -6.40 -3.26
C SER A 29 -8.30 -6.32 -4.79
N LYS A 30 -9.42 -5.81 -5.31
CA LYS A 30 -9.63 -5.71 -6.75
C LYS A 30 -8.68 -4.68 -7.38
N THR A 31 -7.92 -5.13 -8.37
CA THR A 31 -7.13 -4.25 -9.25
C THR A 31 -8.05 -3.60 -10.28
N ASN A 32 -7.85 -2.31 -10.50
CA ASN A 32 -8.49 -1.53 -11.56
C ASN A 32 -7.48 -0.52 -12.10
N ARG A 33 -6.80 -0.87 -13.19
CA ARG A 33 -5.84 0.01 -13.86
C ARG A 33 -6.58 1.04 -14.72
N VAL A 34 -5.97 2.21 -14.83
CA VAL A 34 -6.36 3.26 -15.78
C VAL A 34 -5.19 3.55 -16.72
N GLU A 35 -5.44 4.22 -17.82
CA GLU A 35 -4.38 4.82 -18.60
C GLU A 35 -3.67 5.87 -17.74
N ALA A 36 -2.34 5.76 -17.60
CA ALA A 36 -1.59 6.56 -16.64
C ALA A 36 -0.13 6.71 -17.04
N ASN A 37 0.43 7.88 -16.77
CA ASN A 37 1.85 8.17 -16.92
C ASN A 37 2.60 8.22 -15.57
N ILE A 38 1.89 8.12 -14.44
CA ILE A 38 2.45 8.09 -13.10
C ILE A 38 2.11 6.76 -12.42
N LEU A 39 3.13 6.12 -11.86
CA LEU A 39 3.01 4.97 -10.99
C LEU A 39 3.36 5.37 -9.56
N ILE A 40 2.41 5.33 -8.65
CA ILE A 40 2.68 5.50 -7.21
C ILE A 40 2.96 4.14 -6.59
N VAL A 41 4.02 4.04 -5.80
CA VAL A 41 4.38 2.82 -5.06
C VAL A 41 4.36 3.14 -3.56
N GLU A 42 3.51 2.46 -2.79
CA GLU A 42 3.49 2.61 -1.34
C GLU A 42 4.76 2.01 -0.72
N GLY A 43 5.58 2.84 -0.10
CA GLY A 43 6.92 2.46 0.37
C GLY A 43 6.96 1.51 1.57
N TRP A 44 5.83 1.25 2.24
CA TRP A 44 5.74 0.23 3.30
C TRP A 44 5.67 -1.21 2.75
N LEU A 45 5.59 -1.37 1.44
CA LEU A 45 5.55 -2.66 0.77
C LEU A 45 6.86 -3.43 1.03
N PRO A 46 6.79 -4.75 1.19
CA PRO A 46 7.99 -5.57 1.32
C PRO A 46 8.80 -5.57 0.01
N PRO A 47 10.11 -5.86 0.05
CA PRO A 47 10.99 -5.77 -1.12
C PRO A 47 10.50 -6.55 -2.34
N TYR A 48 9.92 -7.74 -2.15
CA TYR A 48 9.35 -8.51 -3.26
C TYR A 48 8.21 -7.78 -3.97
N ALA A 49 7.37 -7.06 -3.21
CA ALA A 49 6.25 -6.32 -3.78
C ALA A 49 6.72 -5.03 -4.49
N ILE A 50 7.78 -4.39 -3.98
CA ILE A 50 8.44 -3.28 -4.67
C ILE A 50 9.06 -3.76 -5.99
N LYS A 51 9.63 -4.97 -6.02
CA LYS A 51 10.14 -5.57 -7.26
C LYS A 51 9.01 -5.86 -8.26
N LEU A 52 7.85 -6.31 -7.80
CA LEU A 52 6.67 -6.45 -8.68
C LEU A 52 6.17 -5.09 -9.21
N ALA A 53 6.33 -4.02 -8.43
CA ALA A 53 6.04 -2.67 -8.90
C ALA A 53 7.06 -2.19 -9.94
N TYR A 54 8.34 -2.57 -9.81
CA TYR A 54 9.35 -2.38 -10.86
C TYR A 54 8.93 -3.09 -12.15
N ASP A 55 8.54 -4.36 -12.08
CA ASP A 55 8.10 -5.13 -13.24
C ASP A 55 6.85 -4.50 -13.91
N GLU A 56 5.93 -3.95 -13.12
CA GLU A 56 4.77 -3.22 -13.62
C GLU A 56 5.20 -1.97 -14.39
N PHE A 57 6.17 -1.20 -13.88
CA PHE A 57 6.69 -0.01 -14.55
C PHE A 57 7.35 -0.37 -15.89
N ILE A 58 8.21 -1.38 -15.92
CA ILE A 58 8.93 -1.78 -17.14
C ILE A 58 8.00 -2.29 -18.24
N LYS A 59 6.89 -2.95 -17.85
CA LYS A 59 5.91 -3.52 -18.80
C LYS A 59 4.87 -2.53 -19.30
N SER A 60 4.86 -1.31 -18.75
CA SER A 60 3.83 -0.31 -19.01
C SER A 60 4.44 1.02 -19.44
N ASN A 61 3.62 1.96 -19.89
CA ASN A 61 4.06 3.24 -20.45
C ASN A 61 4.15 4.36 -19.40
N TYR A 62 4.50 4.04 -18.14
CA TYR A 62 4.69 5.08 -17.13
C TYR A 62 5.96 5.91 -17.44
N LYS A 63 5.86 7.22 -17.19
CA LYS A 63 6.99 8.16 -17.31
C LYS A 63 7.68 8.39 -15.97
N HIS A 64 6.95 8.28 -14.86
CA HIS A 64 7.46 8.57 -13.53
C HIS A 64 6.98 7.54 -12.50
N VAL A 65 7.86 7.23 -11.55
CA VAL A 65 7.53 6.47 -10.35
C VAL A 65 7.61 7.39 -9.15
N ILE A 66 6.54 7.40 -8.36
CA ILE A 66 6.48 8.16 -7.12
C ILE A 66 6.41 7.18 -5.96
N THR A 67 7.42 7.15 -5.12
CA THR A 67 7.37 6.37 -3.90
C THR A 67 6.82 7.22 -2.76
N THR A 68 5.83 6.68 -2.03
CA THR A 68 5.18 7.38 -0.93
C THR A 68 5.31 6.60 0.37
N GLY A 69 5.28 7.30 1.49
CA GLY A 69 5.34 6.66 2.81
C GLY A 69 5.77 7.64 3.87
N ILE A 70 5.34 7.40 5.11
CA ILE A 70 5.62 8.31 6.21
C ILE A 70 7.09 8.26 6.62
N ARG A 71 7.54 9.32 7.28
CA ARG A 71 8.83 9.34 7.99
C ARG A 71 8.85 8.31 9.10
N ILE A 72 9.98 7.65 9.30
CA ILE A 72 10.21 6.62 10.31
C ILE A 72 11.23 7.10 11.34
N SER A 73 11.14 6.54 12.57
CA SER A 73 12.13 6.79 13.63
C SER A 73 13.10 5.62 13.72
N GLY A 74 13.81 5.34 12.64
CA GLY A 74 14.69 4.20 12.57
C GLY A 74 15.10 3.96 11.13
N TYR A 75 15.81 2.90 10.88
CA TYR A 75 16.24 2.52 9.55
C TYR A 75 15.96 1.04 9.30
N TYR A 76 15.92 0.67 8.06
CA TYR A 76 15.85 -0.73 7.64
C TYR A 76 17.21 -1.15 7.10
N GLU A 77 17.66 -2.28 7.58
CA GLU A 77 18.83 -2.97 7.03
C GLU A 77 18.35 -4.15 6.18
N VAL A 78 18.97 -4.34 5.03
CA VAL A 78 18.74 -5.54 4.24
C VAL A 78 19.68 -6.61 4.79
N SER A 79 19.16 -7.60 5.49
CA SER A 79 19.96 -8.72 5.98
C SER A 79 20.59 -9.50 4.80
N MET A 80 21.64 -10.28 5.08
CA MET A 80 22.30 -11.15 4.09
C MET A 80 21.31 -12.10 3.37
N ASN A 81 20.18 -12.41 3.99
CA ASN A 81 19.13 -13.26 3.44
C ASN A 81 18.04 -12.46 2.69
N GLY A 82 18.24 -11.17 2.42
CA GLY A 82 17.29 -10.31 1.71
C GLY A 82 16.07 -9.86 2.53
N TYR A 83 16.03 -10.12 3.82
CA TYR A 83 14.96 -9.62 4.71
C TYR A 83 15.27 -8.22 5.19
N LEU A 84 14.23 -7.38 5.27
CA LEU A 84 14.34 -6.07 5.92
C LEU A 84 14.26 -6.24 7.44
N VAL A 85 15.33 -5.86 8.13
CA VAL A 85 15.38 -5.78 9.58
C VAL A 85 15.23 -4.33 9.98
N PHE A 86 14.23 -4.04 10.82
CA PHE A 86 14.01 -2.69 11.34
C PHE A 86 14.82 -2.44 12.60
N HIS A 87 15.60 -1.36 12.60
CA HIS A 87 16.39 -0.92 13.75
C HIS A 87 15.88 0.42 14.28
N ILE A 88 15.78 0.58 15.61
CA ILE A 88 15.45 1.84 16.26
C ILE A 88 16.74 2.68 16.39
N LYS A 89 16.64 3.98 16.16
CA LYS A 89 17.73 4.93 15.89
C LYS A 89 18.80 5.12 17.01
N ASP A 90 18.67 4.47 18.15
CA ASP A 90 19.53 4.78 19.32
C ASP A 90 20.95 4.20 19.26
N LYS A 91 21.36 3.55 18.20
CA LYS A 91 22.64 2.79 18.23
C LYS A 91 23.50 2.71 16.99
N LEU A 92 23.38 3.54 15.95
CA LEU A 92 24.33 3.36 14.83
C LEU A 92 24.79 4.65 14.12
N ASN A 93 26.10 4.66 13.89
CA ASN A 93 26.83 5.58 13.02
C ASN A 93 26.38 5.43 11.55
N ASP A 94 26.03 6.51 10.94
CA ASP A 94 25.99 6.96 9.54
C ASP A 94 26.13 5.97 8.37
N ILE A 95 25.51 4.82 8.36
CA ILE A 95 25.43 4.01 7.15
C ILE A 95 23.97 3.74 6.80
N ASP A 96 23.51 4.35 5.68
CA ASP A 96 22.19 4.15 5.05
C ASP A 96 20.94 4.52 5.88
N ASN A 97 20.89 5.71 6.44
CA ASN A 97 19.75 6.24 7.17
C ASN A 97 18.61 6.65 6.22
N PHE A 98 17.64 5.78 5.96
CA PHE A 98 16.39 6.21 5.33
C PHE A 98 15.49 6.91 6.35
N SER A 99 15.16 8.16 6.09
CA SER A 99 14.28 8.91 6.99
C SER A 99 12.78 8.58 6.77
N SER A 100 12.47 7.81 5.71
CA SER A 100 11.09 7.47 5.34
C SER A 100 10.96 6.16 4.58
N HIS A 101 9.78 5.57 4.63
CA HIS A 101 9.43 4.45 3.77
C HIS A 101 9.49 4.82 2.26
N ALA A 102 9.21 6.07 1.90
CA ALA A 102 9.33 6.55 0.53
C ALA A 102 10.76 6.45 0.02
N GLU A 103 11.74 6.93 0.79
CA GLU A 103 13.15 6.87 0.41
C GLU A 103 13.67 5.44 0.32
N LEU A 104 13.27 4.57 1.25
CA LEU A 104 13.60 3.15 1.21
C LEU A 104 13.10 2.49 -0.09
N ALA A 105 11.84 2.72 -0.45
CA ALA A 105 11.28 2.15 -1.69
C ALA A 105 11.98 2.70 -2.93
N ARG A 106 12.30 4.01 -2.96
CA ARG A 106 13.10 4.62 -4.03
C ARG A 106 14.44 3.92 -4.19
N LYS A 107 15.18 3.70 -3.10
CA LYS A 107 16.48 3.00 -3.15
C LYS A 107 16.32 1.60 -3.72
N ILE A 108 15.32 0.84 -3.28
CA ILE A 108 15.07 -0.52 -3.79
C ILE A 108 14.80 -0.49 -5.30
N LEU A 109 13.98 0.44 -5.80
CA LEU A 109 13.66 0.55 -7.23
C LEU A 109 14.87 0.95 -8.06
N VAL A 110 15.66 1.92 -7.60
CA VAL A 110 16.90 2.34 -8.27
C VAL A 110 17.94 1.19 -8.25
N SER A 111 18.09 0.49 -7.14
CA SER A 111 18.96 -0.68 -7.06
C SER A 111 18.50 -1.84 -7.94
N ALA A 112 17.21 -1.91 -8.27
CA ALA A 112 16.67 -2.89 -9.22
C ALA A 112 16.89 -2.50 -10.69
N GLY A 113 17.41 -1.28 -10.97
CA GLY A 113 17.76 -0.81 -12.29
C GLY A 113 16.91 0.32 -12.86
N LEU A 114 15.99 0.91 -12.09
CA LEU A 114 15.29 2.11 -12.55
C LEU A 114 16.23 3.31 -12.55
N ASP A 115 16.11 4.14 -13.59
CA ASP A 115 16.80 5.43 -13.64
C ASP A 115 16.34 6.31 -12.47
N SER A 116 17.29 6.81 -11.71
CA SER A 116 17.05 7.64 -10.53
C SER A 116 16.34 8.96 -10.85
N SER A 117 16.44 9.45 -12.09
CA SER A 117 15.74 10.66 -12.59
C SER A 117 14.23 10.45 -12.76
N LEU A 118 13.78 9.20 -12.92
CA LEU A 118 12.37 8.85 -13.08
C LEU A 118 11.69 8.53 -11.75
N VAL A 119 12.43 8.40 -10.64
CA VAL A 119 11.90 7.95 -9.34
C VAL A 119 11.99 9.06 -8.31
N PHE A 120 10.84 9.52 -7.84
CA PHE A 120 10.73 10.57 -6.82
C PHE A 120 10.24 10.00 -5.50
N ALA A 121 10.94 10.27 -4.41
CA ALA A 121 10.50 9.92 -3.06
C ALA A 121 9.74 11.10 -2.44
N ILE A 122 8.46 10.88 -2.10
CA ILE A 122 7.59 11.89 -1.50
C ILE A 122 7.19 11.43 -0.10
N PRO A 123 7.97 11.78 0.94
CA PRO A 123 7.68 11.37 2.29
C PRO A 123 6.50 12.13 2.89
N GLY A 124 5.51 11.40 3.38
CA GLY A 124 4.44 11.94 4.20
C GLY A 124 4.94 12.36 5.58
N LYS A 125 4.16 13.22 6.26
CA LYS A 125 4.44 13.61 7.65
C LYS A 125 4.44 12.38 8.55
N LYS A 126 5.29 12.37 9.58
CA LYS A 126 5.29 11.34 10.61
C LYS A 126 3.99 11.41 11.40
N VAL A 127 3.17 10.38 11.29
CA VAL A 127 1.89 10.24 11.99
C VAL A 127 1.76 8.84 12.57
N ARG A 128 1.10 8.72 13.72
CA ARG A 128 0.82 7.42 14.35
C ARG A 128 -0.33 6.71 13.63
N LEU A 129 -1.37 7.44 13.26
CA LEU A 129 -2.55 6.97 12.55
C LEU A 129 -2.66 7.66 11.18
N ASN A 130 -3.55 7.17 10.34
CA ASN A 130 -3.89 7.81 9.04
C ASN A 130 -2.69 7.97 8.09
N ARG A 131 -1.78 6.98 8.09
CA ARG A 131 -0.55 7.01 7.28
C ARG A 131 -0.83 7.15 5.79
N THR A 132 -1.84 6.44 5.26
CA THR A 132 -2.25 6.54 3.85
C THR A 132 -2.73 7.95 3.51
N LEU A 133 -3.51 8.59 4.39
CA LEU A 133 -3.94 9.98 4.22
C LEU A 133 -2.74 10.93 4.21
N SER A 134 -1.80 10.76 5.15
CA SER A 134 -0.58 11.59 5.19
C SER A 134 0.24 11.48 3.90
N SER A 135 0.36 10.28 3.34
CA SER A 135 1.05 10.04 2.06
C SER A 135 0.31 10.67 0.89
N ALA A 136 -1.01 10.54 0.83
CA ALA A 136 -1.82 11.14 -0.24
C ALA A 136 -1.78 12.67 -0.23
N LEU A 137 -1.83 13.28 0.96
CA LEU A 137 -1.70 14.73 1.12
C LEU A 137 -0.32 15.22 0.68
N ALA A 138 0.76 14.53 1.07
CA ALA A 138 2.11 14.89 0.67
C ALA A 138 2.28 14.79 -0.86
N PHE A 139 1.75 13.75 -1.48
CA PHE A 139 1.77 13.62 -2.94
C PHE A 139 0.97 14.72 -3.63
N ARG A 140 -0.24 15.05 -3.15
CA ARG A 140 -1.06 16.14 -3.67
C ARG A 140 -0.31 17.48 -3.63
N ASP A 141 0.32 17.78 -2.49
CA ASP A 141 1.00 19.04 -2.28
C ASP A 141 2.28 19.14 -3.14
N TRP A 142 3.00 18.05 -3.32
CA TRP A 142 4.12 17.95 -4.24
C TRP A 142 3.66 18.11 -5.70
N LEU A 143 2.58 17.46 -6.10
CA LEU A 143 2.06 17.54 -7.48
C LEU A 143 1.71 18.96 -7.89
N LYS A 144 1.19 19.78 -6.96
CA LYS A 144 0.88 21.20 -7.22
C LYS A 144 2.10 22.07 -7.53
N THR A 145 3.28 21.64 -7.11
CA THR A 145 4.56 22.36 -7.30
C THR A 145 5.45 21.70 -8.35
N SER A 146 5.02 20.59 -8.90
CA SER A 146 5.74 19.87 -9.95
C SER A 146 5.24 20.30 -11.33
N ASP A 147 6.15 20.31 -12.30
CA ASP A 147 5.82 20.58 -13.72
C ASP A 147 5.38 19.31 -14.48
N ILE A 148 4.98 18.25 -13.76
CA ILE A 148 4.58 16.98 -14.34
C ILE A 148 3.14 17.04 -14.83
N GLU A 149 2.94 16.92 -16.13
CA GLU A 149 1.63 16.73 -16.72
C GLU A 149 1.07 15.35 -16.34
N VAL A 150 -0.15 15.31 -15.81
CA VAL A 150 -0.80 14.09 -15.35
C VAL A 150 -1.83 13.63 -16.37
N VAL A 151 -1.60 12.49 -17.02
CA VAL A 151 -2.57 11.77 -17.83
C VAL A 151 -3.47 10.90 -16.95
N GLY A 152 -2.88 10.23 -15.98
CA GLY A 152 -3.52 9.40 -14.99
C GLY A 152 -2.51 8.83 -14.01
N ILE A 153 -3.02 8.23 -12.95
CA ILE A 153 -2.22 7.73 -11.82
C ILE A 153 -2.66 6.31 -11.49
N ASN A 154 -1.74 5.35 -11.54
CA ASN A 154 -1.95 4.03 -10.96
C ASN A 154 -1.18 3.90 -9.65
N ILE A 155 -1.82 3.34 -8.62
CA ILE A 155 -1.22 3.19 -7.29
C ILE A 155 -1.00 1.72 -6.99
N VAL A 156 0.24 1.35 -6.69
CA VAL A 156 0.61 0.00 -6.29
C VAL A 156 0.54 -0.14 -4.78
N THR A 157 -0.23 -1.08 -4.34
CA THR A 157 -0.39 -1.49 -2.94
C THR A 157 -0.55 -3.00 -2.85
N MET A 158 -0.95 -3.55 -1.69
CA MET A 158 -0.97 -5.00 -1.49
C MET A 158 -2.26 -5.49 -0.83
N GLY A 159 -2.85 -6.54 -1.43
CA GLY A 159 -3.99 -7.28 -0.88
C GLY A 159 -5.21 -6.42 -0.57
N THR A 160 -5.90 -6.73 0.50
CA THR A 160 -7.16 -6.08 0.92
C THR A 160 -7.01 -4.59 1.29
N HIS A 161 -5.78 -4.07 1.38
CA HIS A 161 -5.52 -2.64 1.60
C HIS A 161 -5.92 -1.76 0.40
N ALA A 162 -5.99 -2.33 -0.79
CA ALA A 162 -6.13 -1.61 -2.05
C ALA A 162 -7.36 -0.68 -2.10
N ARG A 163 -8.51 -1.14 -1.63
CA ARG A 163 -9.72 -0.31 -1.67
C ARG A 163 -9.61 0.94 -0.82
N ARG A 164 -9.01 0.85 0.37
CA ARG A 164 -8.80 2.00 1.26
C ARG A 164 -7.80 2.99 0.68
N THR A 165 -6.69 2.51 0.12
CA THR A 165 -5.71 3.34 -0.59
C THR A 165 -6.37 4.08 -1.76
N TRP A 166 -7.05 3.35 -2.65
CA TRP A 166 -7.74 3.96 -3.78
C TRP A 166 -8.73 5.06 -3.34
N MET A 167 -9.59 4.76 -2.38
CA MET A 167 -10.58 5.71 -1.86
C MET A 167 -9.90 6.99 -1.32
N THR A 168 -8.77 6.84 -0.61
CA THR A 168 -8.03 7.96 -0.04
C THR A 168 -7.47 8.86 -1.14
N TYR A 169 -6.74 8.31 -2.10
CA TYR A 169 -6.16 9.11 -3.18
C TYR A 169 -7.23 9.72 -4.09
N ASN A 170 -8.27 8.95 -4.43
CA ASN A 170 -9.39 9.45 -5.25
C ASN A 170 -10.16 10.60 -4.59
N LYS A 171 -10.16 10.69 -3.26
CA LYS A 171 -10.80 11.77 -2.52
C LYS A 171 -9.88 12.99 -2.32
N ILE A 172 -8.56 12.75 -2.18
CA ILE A 172 -7.58 13.81 -1.88
C ILE A 172 -7.08 14.53 -3.13
N LEU A 173 -6.98 13.82 -4.25
CA LEU A 173 -6.52 14.38 -5.51
C LEU A 173 -7.66 15.05 -6.26
N ASP A 174 -7.32 15.86 -7.26
CA ASP A 174 -8.29 16.53 -8.12
C ASP A 174 -9.17 15.49 -8.84
N LYS A 175 -10.46 15.79 -8.95
CA LYS A 175 -11.46 14.92 -9.62
C LYS A 175 -11.19 14.73 -11.11
N ASN A 176 -10.38 15.59 -11.71
CA ASN A 176 -9.99 15.49 -13.12
C ASN A 176 -8.94 14.39 -13.36
N TYR A 177 -8.29 13.86 -12.31
CA TYR A 177 -7.33 12.81 -12.48
C TYR A 177 -7.99 11.43 -12.47
N ASN A 178 -7.69 10.61 -13.49
CA ASN A 178 -8.03 9.20 -13.50
C ASN A 178 -7.12 8.44 -12.53
N ILE A 179 -7.71 7.80 -11.51
CA ILE A 179 -6.96 7.10 -10.47
C ILE A 179 -7.27 5.61 -10.48
N GLY A 180 -6.29 4.82 -10.85
CA GLY A 180 -6.31 3.37 -10.79
C GLY A 180 -5.63 2.82 -9.55
N ILE A 181 -5.86 1.53 -9.30
CA ILE A 181 -5.27 0.79 -8.19
C ILE A 181 -4.77 -0.57 -8.66
N ILE A 182 -3.57 -0.94 -8.24
CA ILE A 182 -2.94 -2.22 -8.52
C ILE A 182 -2.69 -2.90 -7.18
N SER A 183 -3.47 -3.95 -6.93
CA SER A 183 -3.34 -4.75 -5.73
C SER A 183 -2.40 -5.92 -5.98
N LEU A 184 -1.20 -5.85 -5.43
CA LEU A 184 -0.24 -6.95 -5.48
C LEU A 184 -0.65 -8.06 -4.50
N PRO A 185 -0.24 -9.33 -4.78
CA PRO A 185 -0.55 -10.44 -3.89
C PRO A 185 0.15 -10.31 -2.55
N ASP A 186 -0.59 -10.50 -1.46
CA ASP A 186 -0.01 -10.69 -0.13
C ASP A 186 0.15 -12.20 0.13
N TYR A 187 1.38 -12.69 0.12
CA TYR A 187 1.66 -14.11 0.32
C TYR A 187 1.24 -14.62 1.69
N ARG A 188 1.16 -13.73 2.70
CA ARG A 188 0.64 -14.09 4.03
C ARG A 188 -0.85 -14.40 4.00
N GLU A 189 -1.62 -13.70 3.16
CA GLU A 189 -3.04 -13.99 2.95
C GLU A 189 -3.25 -15.34 2.22
N ARG A 190 -2.27 -15.76 1.41
CA ARG A 190 -2.31 -17.07 0.74
C ARG A 190 -1.93 -18.20 1.68
N SER A 191 -0.97 -17.99 2.56
CA SER A 191 -0.43 -19.02 3.46
C SER A 191 -1.29 -19.28 4.69
N SER A 192 -2.15 -18.33 5.09
CA SER A 192 -2.95 -18.42 6.32
C SER A 192 -4.36 -17.85 6.15
N TRP A 193 -5.36 -18.73 6.21
CA TRP A 193 -6.76 -18.31 6.19
C TRP A 193 -7.13 -17.42 7.39
N LYS A 194 -6.56 -17.71 8.58
CA LYS A 194 -6.77 -16.89 9.80
C LYS A 194 -6.26 -15.47 9.58
N TYR A 195 -5.07 -15.34 9.03
CA TYR A 195 -4.50 -14.03 8.70
C TYR A 195 -5.36 -13.28 7.67
N LYS A 196 -5.84 -13.97 6.63
CA LYS A 196 -6.73 -13.41 5.62
C LYS A 196 -8.03 -12.89 6.22
N VAL A 197 -8.68 -13.69 7.09
CA VAL A 197 -9.91 -13.29 7.78
C VAL A 197 -9.68 -12.03 8.63
N LEU A 198 -8.68 -12.08 9.52
CA LEU A 198 -8.38 -10.95 10.41
C LEU A 198 -8.03 -9.68 9.64
N LYS A 199 -7.23 -9.80 8.60
CA LYS A 199 -6.84 -8.67 7.76
C LYS A 199 -8.04 -8.11 6.99
N THR A 200 -8.92 -8.96 6.44
CA THR A 200 -10.14 -8.53 5.76
C THR A 200 -11.06 -7.74 6.70
N LEU A 201 -11.29 -8.23 7.91
CA LEU A 201 -12.09 -7.53 8.91
C LEU A 201 -11.47 -6.18 9.29
N ARG A 202 -10.16 -6.16 9.54
CA ARG A 202 -9.42 -4.93 9.85
C ARG A 202 -9.49 -3.90 8.72
N GLU A 203 -9.30 -4.31 7.47
CA GLU A 203 -9.36 -3.39 6.33
C GLU A 203 -10.79 -2.95 6.03
N SER A 204 -11.79 -3.78 6.28
CA SER A 204 -13.21 -3.38 6.20
C SER A 204 -13.54 -2.30 7.23
N ALA A 205 -13.16 -2.48 8.50
CA ALA A 205 -13.33 -1.47 9.54
C ALA A 205 -12.53 -0.19 9.22
N GLY A 206 -11.30 -0.34 8.71
CA GLY A 206 -10.47 0.77 8.27
C GLY A 206 -11.08 1.54 7.10
N LEU A 207 -11.75 0.86 6.16
CA LEU A 207 -12.44 1.50 5.05
C LEU A 207 -13.62 2.37 5.54
N VAL A 208 -14.43 1.86 6.47
CA VAL A 208 -15.53 2.61 7.09
C VAL A 208 -14.98 3.82 7.85
N TYR A 209 -13.94 3.63 8.67
CA TYR A 209 -13.27 4.73 9.38
C TYR A 209 -12.76 5.80 8.42
N TYR A 210 -12.09 5.43 7.33
CA TYR A 210 -11.58 6.36 6.35
C TYR A 210 -12.69 7.06 5.57
N TRP A 211 -13.83 6.41 5.34
CA TRP A 211 -14.97 7.05 4.72
C TRP A 211 -15.43 8.28 5.54
N PHE A 212 -15.55 8.15 6.87
CA PHE A 212 -15.85 9.29 7.75
C PHE A 212 -14.70 10.29 7.82
N LEU A 213 -13.46 9.83 7.93
CA LEU A 213 -12.27 10.67 8.02
C LEU A 213 -12.12 11.59 6.80
N LEU A 214 -12.53 11.14 5.63
CA LEU A 214 -12.37 11.84 4.36
C LEU A 214 -13.56 12.76 4.02
N LEU A 215 -14.61 12.82 4.83
CA LEU A 215 -15.77 13.70 4.58
C LEU A 215 -15.38 15.19 4.41
N PRO A 216 -14.40 15.75 5.16
CA PRO A 216 -14.01 17.16 5.02
C PRO A 216 -13.24 17.49 3.74
N TYR A 217 -12.75 16.49 3.03
CA TYR A 217 -11.98 16.66 1.81
C TYR A 217 -12.88 16.43 0.60
#